data_09d70f9b6a8591fa71e89aefefca90cd
#
_entry.id   09d70f9b6a8591fa71e89aefefca90cd
#
_cell.length_a   1.000
_cell.length_b   1.000
_cell.length_c   1.000
_cell.angle_alpha   90.00
_cell.angle_beta   90.00
_cell.angle_gamma   90.00
#
_symmetry.space_group_name_H-M   'P 1'
#
loop_
_entity.id
_entity.type
_entity.pdbx_description
1 polymer ?
#
loop_
_entity_poly.entity_id
_entity_poly.type
_entity_poly.pdbx_seq_one_letter_code
_entity_poly.pdbx_strand_id
1 'polypeptide(L)'
;MRELNPNNILRAIVRRIRRWWHKFVNTLYMLRFAKKDILLVNASMDWYKDGVVHMNFGDDLNYYLLKILTDKQIFNYPQIWNVRRFPKYMCIGSILNLYFMSQKNSIVWGSGARDAGLPMNGLPKKICAVRGKLTRAYLQKQGIDCPEIYGDPALLLPFLYQPVRKKKHKIGIMLHTRDKENELIRQMVKKAVVNAIFIDIVNYDRWESVIDRIIECECIASSSLHGLIVADAYKIPNVWIRFGDDTFEGEFKYLDYFSGVGRKTKEPLRITNSTTIKDVLEQCVHYTPIDYDATLLIQSCPFKIKFPGQDK
;
A
#
# COMPACT_ATOMS: atom_id res chain seq x y z
N MET A 1 31.75 14.55 17.57
CA MET A 1 30.41 14.91 18.07
C MET A 1 29.81 15.93 17.10
N ARG A 2 28.71 15.63 16.40
CA ARG A 2 28.05 16.63 15.53
C ARG A 2 27.31 17.58 16.45
N GLU A 3 27.71 18.84 16.48
CA GLU A 3 26.97 19.90 17.18
C GLU A 3 25.52 19.94 16.67
N LEU A 4 24.59 19.66 17.55
CA LEU A 4 23.17 19.74 17.26
C LEU A 4 22.77 21.23 17.18
N ASN A 5 22.51 21.72 15.99
CA ASN A 5 22.04 23.08 15.77
C ASN A 5 20.76 23.33 16.61
N PRO A 6 20.75 24.34 17.52
CA PRO A 6 19.61 24.64 18.40
C PRO A 6 18.29 24.83 17.66
N ASN A 7 18.31 25.37 16.46
CA ASN A 7 17.12 25.55 15.61
C ASN A 7 16.52 24.21 15.17
N ASN A 8 17.35 23.17 14.98
CA ASN A 8 16.86 21.85 14.62
C ASN A 8 16.22 21.14 15.82
N ILE A 9 16.76 21.37 17.03
CA ILE A 9 16.19 20.85 18.29
C ILE A 9 14.84 21.49 18.54
N LEU A 10 14.74 22.81 18.45
CA LEU A 10 13.48 23.53 18.65
C LEU A 10 12.40 23.08 17.64
N ARG A 11 12.75 22.96 16.36
CA ARG A 11 11.84 22.43 15.31
C ARG A 11 11.38 21.00 15.60
N ALA A 12 12.25 20.15 16.15
CA ALA A 12 11.91 18.78 16.53
C ALA A 12 10.94 18.75 17.72
N ILE A 13 11.16 19.60 18.73
CA ILE A 13 10.29 19.75 19.90
C ILE A 13 8.90 20.23 19.46
N VAL A 14 8.83 21.30 18.67
CA VAL A 14 7.56 21.85 18.17
C VAL A 14 6.79 20.80 17.38
N ARG A 15 7.46 20.04 16.50
CA ARG A 15 6.84 18.92 15.77
C ARG A 15 6.31 17.84 16.70
N ARG A 16 7.05 17.50 17.77
CA ARG A 16 6.63 16.50 18.76
C ARG A 16 5.40 16.96 19.55
N ILE A 17 5.38 18.21 20.01
CA ILE A 17 4.24 18.83 20.70
C ILE A 17 3.02 18.87 19.78
N ARG A 18 3.18 19.29 18.52
CA ARG A 18 2.11 19.33 17.52
C ARG A 18 1.50 17.93 17.28
N ARG A 19 2.34 16.89 17.10
CA ARG A 19 1.88 15.50 16.98
C ARG A 19 1.13 15.02 18.21
N TRP A 20 1.62 15.33 19.39
CA TRP A 20 0.99 14.98 20.65
C TRP A 20 -0.40 15.61 20.79
N TRP A 21 -0.52 16.89 20.49
CA TRP A 21 -1.78 17.63 20.49
C TRP A 21 -2.78 17.06 19.49
N HIS A 22 -2.35 16.77 18.27
CA HIS A 22 -3.23 16.15 17.25
C HIS A 22 -3.72 14.77 17.71
N LYS A 23 -2.87 13.94 18.29
CA LYS A 23 -3.29 12.65 18.86
C LYS A 23 -4.36 12.83 19.93
N PHE A 24 -4.21 13.80 20.81
CA PHE A 24 -5.17 14.10 21.86
C PHE A 24 -6.52 14.50 21.26
N VAL A 25 -6.53 15.48 20.35
CA VAL A 25 -7.75 15.98 19.70
C VAL A 25 -8.44 14.87 18.90
N ASN A 26 -7.71 14.11 18.10
CA ASN A 26 -8.25 12.99 17.33
C ASN A 26 -8.85 11.91 18.24
N THR A 27 -8.22 11.63 19.37
CA THR A 27 -8.75 10.67 20.35
C THR A 27 -10.05 11.15 20.95
N LEU A 28 -10.14 12.41 21.37
CA LEU A 28 -11.38 13.00 21.89
C LEU A 28 -12.49 12.99 20.83
N TYR A 29 -12.15 13.29 19.58
CA TYR A 29 -13.10 13.22 18.47
C TYR A 29 -13.60 11.80 18.25
N MET A 30 -12.71 10.81 18.23
CA MET A 30 -13.07 9.39 18.09
C MET A 30 -14.01 8.92 19.19
N LEU A 31 -13.80 9.35 20.43
CA LEU A 31 -14.63 8.93 21.58
C LEU A 31 -16.09 9.42 21.52
N ARG A 32 -16.42 10.29 20.58
CA ARG A 32 -17.81 10.72 20.32
C ARG A 32 -18.65 9.65 19.60
N PHE A 33 -18.00 8.66 18.98
CA PHE A 33 -18.67 7.61 18.23
C PHE A 33 -18.78 6.33 19.02
N ALA A 34 -19.84 5.55 18.76
CA ALA A 34 -19.97 4.22 19.34
C ALA A 34 -18.85 3.30 18.85
N LYS A 35 -18.34 2.43 19.73
CA LYS A 35 -17.22 1.52 19.41
C LYS A 35 -17.46 0.68 18.15
N LYS A 36 -18.71 0.25 17.92
CA LYS A 36 -19.11 -0.55 16.74
C LYS A 36 -18.97 0.22 15.42
N ASP A 37 -18.98 1.55 15.47
CA ASP A 37 -18.97 2.44 14.31
C ASP A 37 -17.58 2.97 13.97
N ILE A 38 -16.54 2.48 14.65
CA ILE A 38 -15.15 2.90 14.50
C ILE A 38 -14.31 1.78 13.88
N LEU A 39 -13.54 2.12 12.85
CA LEU A 39 -12.45 1.28 12.34
C LEU A 39 -11.09 1.99 12.53
N LEU A 40 -10.18 1.32 13.21
CA LEU A 40 -8.79 1.79 13.34
C LEU A 40 -7.92 1.11 12.30
N VAL A 41 -7.38 1.89 11.39
CA VAL A 41 -6.51 1.40 10.31
C VAL A 41 -5.11 1.97 10.42
N ASN A 42 -4.16 1.40 9.69
CA ASN A 42 -2.83 1.98 9.55
C ASN A 42 -2.69 2.59 8.16
N ALA A 43 -2.64 3.90 8.09
CA ALA A 43 -2.36 4.65 6.86
C ALA A 43 -1.10 5.51 7.06
N SER A 44 -0.35 5.72 6.00
CA SER A 44 0.87 6.54 6.00
C SER A 44 0.56 8.01 5.70
N MET A 45 -0.45 8.55 6.38
CA MET A 45 -0.86 9.94 6.22
C MET A 45 -1.03 10.63 7.56
N ASP A 46 -0.68 11.89 7.61
CA ASP A 46 -0.89 12.75 8.77
C ASP A 46 -1.90 13.84 8.43
N TRP A 47 -2.97 13.95 9.23
CA TRP A 47 -3.92 15.05 9.13
C TRP A 47 -3.48 16.20 10.02
N TYR A 48 -3.38 17.37 9.41
CA TYR A 48 -3.12 18.63 10.10
C TYR A 48 -4.26 19.61 9.83
N LYS A 49 -4.32 20.69 10.63
CA LYS A 49 -5.31 21.75 10.43
C LYS A 49 -5.26 22.34 9.02
N ASP A 50 -4.08 22.35 8.41
CA ASP A 50 -3.78 22.96 7.11
C ASP A 50 -3.83 21.95 5.95
N GLY A 51 -4.31 20.71 6.20
CA GLY A 51 -4.44 19.68 5.17
C GLY A 51 -3.88 18.32 5.55
N VAL A 52 -3.76 17.45 4.55
CA VAL A 52 -3.25 16.08 4.69
C VAL A 52 -1.85 16.01 4.08
N VAL A 53 -0.93 15.39 4.80
CA VAL A 53 0.40 15.05 4.29
C VAL A 53 0.43 13.56 3.99
N HIS A 54 0.55 13.20 2.73
CA HIS A 54 0.68 11.84 2.26
C HIS A 54 2.14 11.38 2.33
N MET A 55 2.37 10.12 2.69
CA MET A 55 3.71 9.53 2.73
C MET A 55 3.84 8.31 1.84
N ASN A 56 2.75 7.59 1.59
CA ASN A 56 2.74 6.41 0.72
C ASN A 56 1.31 6.10 0.28
N PHE A 57 1.01 6.29 -0.99
CA PHE A 57 -0.29 6.04 -1.60
C PHE A 57 -0.88 4.65 -1.24
N GLY A 58 -0.05 3.60 -1.32
CA GLY A 58 -0.53 2.24 -1.03
C GLY A 58 -1.01 2.07 0.40
N ASP A 59 -0.28 2.60 1.38
CA ASP A 59 -0.69 2.54 2.78
C ASP A 59 -1.89 3.46 3.05
N ASP A 60 -1.99 4.59 2.34
CA ASP A 60 -3.09 5.55 2.47
C ASP A 60 -4.42 4.97 1.96
N LEU A 61 -4.39 4.01 1.04
CA LEU A 61 -5.56 3.27 0.58
C LEU A 61 -6.31 2.57 1.72
N ASN A 62 -5.65 2.22 2.84
CA ASN A 62 -6.34 1.73 4.04
C ASN A 62 -7.43 2.69 4.53
N TYR A 63 -7.19 3.98 4.45
CA TYR A 63 -8.18 4.98 4.84
C TYR A 63 -9.24 5.18 3.75
N TYR A 64 -8.81 5.46 2.53
CA TYR A 64 -9.70 5.84 1.44
C TYR A 64 -10.66 4.71 1.05
N LEU A 65 -10.11 3.50 0.87
CA LEU A 65 -10.89 2.34 0.47
C LEU A 65 -11.94 1.99 1.53
N LEU A 66 -11.56 1.93 2.82
CA LEU A 66 -12.51 1.59 3.87
C LEU A 66 -13.55 2.69 4.12
N LYS A 67 -13.19 3.96 3.89
CA LYS A 67 -14.15 5.07 3.96
C LYS A 67 -15.26 4.95 2.92
N ILE A 68 -14.95 4.39 1.75
CA ILE A 68 -15.95 4.17 0.68
C ILE A 68 -16.73 2.88 0.93
N LEU A 69 -16.03 1.81 1.33
CA LEU A 69 -16.64 0.50 1.52
C LEU A 69 -17.54 0.40 2.75
N THR A 70 -17.49 1.34 3.69
CA THR A 70 -18.23 1.22 4.96
C THR A 70 -18.86 2.54 5.38
N ASP A 71 -19.94 2.47 6.16
CA ASP A 71 -20.55 3.64 6.83
C ASP A 71 -19.83 3.98 8.15
N LYS A 72 -18.68 3.37 8.42
CA LYS A 72 -17.98 3.54 9.69
C LYS A 72 -17.05 4.75 9.68
N GLN A 73 -16.74 5.24 10.87
CA GLN A 73 -15.74 6.28 11.06
C GLN A 73 -14.34 5.66 11.03
N ILE A 74 -13.54 6.10 10.08
CA ILE A 74 -12.18 5.57 9.89
C ILE A 74 -11.19 6.49 10.61
N PHE A 75 -10.36 5.89 11.46
CA PHE A 75 -9.29 6.60 12.16
C PHE A 75 -7.94 5.95 11.89
N ASN A 76 -6.92 6.80 11.71
CA ASN A 76 -5.56 6.33 11.56
C ASN A 76 -4.96 5.98 12.93
N TYR A 77 -4.69 4.70 13.17
CA TYR A 77 -4.18 4.19 14.44
C TYR A 77 -2.93 4.94 14.96
N PRO A 78 -1.91 5.28 14.16
CA PRO A 78 -0.77 6.06 14.62
C PRO A 78 -1.12 7.45 15.17
N GLN A 79 -2.27 8.00 14.79
CA GLN A 79 -2.72 9.34 15.18
C GLN A 79 -3.70 9.34 16.36
N ILE A 80 -3.92 8.20 17.02
CA ILE A 80 -4.82 8.07 18.15
C ILE A 80 -4.04 7.66 19.38
N TRP A 81 -4.46 8.11 20.56
CA TRP A 81 -3.86 7.81 21.84
C TRP A 81 -4.47 6.56 22.49
N ASN A 82 -3.61 5.68 22.99
CA ASN A 82 -3.93 4.57 23.90
C ASN A 82 -5.21 3.78 23.60
N VAL A 83 -5.34 3.36 22.35
CA VAL A 83 -6.57 2.70 21.85
C VAL A 83 -6.57 1.18 21.98
N ARG A 84 -5.96 0.62 23.02
CA ARG A 84 -5.91 -0.84 23.27
C ARG A 84 -7.30 -1.51 23.33
N ARG A 85 -8.36 -0.72 23.57
CA ARG A 85 -9.74 -1.21 23.64
C ARG A 85 -10.37 -1.48 22.28
N PHE A 86 -9.81 -0.94 21.19
CA PHE A 86 -10.36 -1.08 19.85
C PHE A 86 -9.50 -2.05 19.03
N PRO A 87 -10.10 -2.93 18.23
CA PRO A 87 -9.34 -3.74 17.29
C PRO A 87 -8.74 -2.86 16.21
N LYS A 88 -7.52 -3.19 15.79
CA LYS A 88 -6.85 -2.57 14.65
C LYS A 88 -7.10 -3.43 13.42
N TYR A 89 -7.45 -2.83 12.31
CA TYR A 89 -7.67 -3.53 11.06
C TYR A 89 -6.43 -3.40 10.17
N MET A 90 -5.82 -4.52 9.84
CA MET A 90 -4.65 -4.64 8.99
C MET A 90 -5.10 -5.12 7.61
N CYS A 91 -5.39 -4.16 6.70
CA CYS A 91 -6.01 -4.50 5.42
C CYS A 91 -5.01 -4.44 4.27
N ILE A 92 -4.37 -3.31 4.04
CA ILE A 92 -3.47 -3.07 2.91
C ILE A 92 -2.05 -2.87 3.44
N GLY A 93 -1.06 -3.40 2.71
CA GLY A 93 0.35 -3.17 3.00
C GLY A 93 1.08 -4.32 3.67
N SER A 94 2.40 -4.17 3.81
CA SER A 94 3.29 -5.17 4.39
C SER A 94 3.56 -4.85 5.87
N ILE A 95 2.52 -4.92 6.69
CA ILE A 95 2.50 -4.37 8.06
C ILE A 95 2.40 -5.41 9.18
N LEU A 96 2.28 -6.71 8.86
CA LEU A 96 2.06 -7.74 9.88
C LEU A 96 3.26 -7.95 10.81
N ASN A 97 4.47 -7.79 10.32
CA ASN A 97 5.69 -7.99 11.12
C ASN A 97 6.60 -6.77 11.18
N LEU A 98 6.02 -5.58 11.18
CA LEU A 98 6.76 -4.36 11.50
C LEU A 98 7.03 -4.32 13.01
N TYR A 99 8.31 -4.22 13.39
CA TYR A 99 8.77 -4.29 14.79
C TYR A 99 8.13 -3.24 15.71
N PHE A 100 7.81 -2.06 15.17
CA PHE A 100 7.19 -0.97 15.92
C PHE A 100 5.66 -1.08 16.03
N MET A 101 5.05 -2.06 15.36
CA MET A 101 3.60 -2.23 15.30
C MET A 101 3.19 -3.52 16.00
N SER A 102 2.59 -3.41 17.19
CA SER A 102 2.05 -4.56 17.88
C SER A 102 0.83 -5.13 17.17
N GLN A 103 0.81 -6.43 16.95
CA GLN A 103 -0.31 -7.17 16.38
C GLN A 103 -1.38 -7.56 17.41
N LYS A 104 -1.10 -7.37 18.70
CA LYS A 104 -2.11 -7.62 19.76
C LYS A 104 -3.40 -6.85 19.46
N ASN A 105 -4.54 -7.58 19.51
CA ASN A 105 -5.86 -7.04 19.19
C ASN A 105 -6.00 -6.52 17.74
N SER A 106 -5.23 -7.08 16.79
CA SER A 106 -5.43 -6.78 15.36
C SER A 106 -6.37 -7.80 14.70
N ILE A 107 -7.06 -7.37 13.67
CA ILE A 107 -7.85 -8.18 12.75
C ILE A 107 -7.24 -7.98 11.37
N VAL A 108 -6.81 -9.08 10.75
CA VAL A 108 -6.09 -9.07 9.48
C VAL A 108 -7.06 -9.41 8.35
N TRP A 109 -7.08 -8.56 7.30
CA TRP A 109 -7.88 -8.77 6.10
C TRP A 109 -7.09 -8.26 4.88
N GLY A 110 -6.26 -9.15 4.31
CA GLY A 110 -5.49 -8.89 3.09
C GLY A 110 -4.08 -8.33 3.27
N SER A 111 -3.70 -7.85 4.46
CA SER A 111 -2.33 -7.42 4.73
C SER A 111 -1.34 -8.60 4.70
N GLY A 112 -0.08 -8.32 4.35
CA GLY A 112 0.99 -9.31 4.33
C GLY A 112 2.16 -9.02 5.27
N ALA A 113 3.02 -10.01 5.45
CA ALA A 113 4.31 -9.81 6.09
C ALA A 113 5.25 -9.03 5.16
N ARG A 114 6.19 -8.32 5.75
CA ARG A 114 7.21 -7.57 5.02
C ARG A 114 8.36 -8.47 4.59
N ASP A 115 8.76 -9.36 5.50
CA ASP A 115 9.87 -10.28 5.33
C ASP A 115 9.68 -11.51 6.21
N ALA A 116 10.06 -12.70 5.72
CA ALA A 116 9.92 -13.94 6.46
C ALA A 116 10.89 -14.08 7.65
N GLY A 117 12.01 -13.36 7.62
CA GLY A 117 13.02 -13.37 8.69
C GLY A 117 12.68 -12.48 9.88
N LEU A 118 11.70 -11.59 9.75
CA LEU A 118 11.31 -10.69 10.83
C LEU A 118 10.27 -11.34 11.74
N PRO A 119 10.44 -11.28 13.08
CA PRO A 119 9.44 -11.81 14.01
C PRO A 119 8.19 -10.93 14.05
N MET A 120 7.05 -11.53 14.41
CA MET A 120 5.84 -10.77 14.73
C MET A 120 5.92 -10.14 16.11
N ASN A 121 5.42 -8.93 16.22
CA ASN A 121 5.24 -8.26 17.52
C ASN A 121 3.83 -8.56 18.08
N GLY A 122 3.67 -9.76 18.65
CA GLY A 122 2.41 -10.22 19.22
C GLY A 122 1.49 -10.92 18.21
N LEU A 123 0.43 -11.55 18.71
CA LEU A 123 -0.50 -12.34 17.90
C LEU A 123 -1.73 -11.53 17.51
N PRO A 124 -2.21 -11.63 16.25
CA PRO A 124 -3.49 -11.07 15.84
C PRO A 124 -4.65 -11.77 16.58
N LYS A 125 -5.72 -11.03 16.80
CA LYS A 125 -6.96 -11.57 17.37
C LYS A 125 -7.71 -12.46 16.36
N LYS A 126 -7.64 -12.11 15.09
CA LYS A 126 -8.31 -12.83 14.01
C LYS A 126 -7.58 -12.57 12.68
N ILE A 127 -7.47 -13.61 11.87
CA ILE A 127 -7.05 -13.52 10.48
C ILE A 127 -8.21 -13.93 9.59
N CYS A 128 -8.65 -13.04 8.73
CA CYS A 128 -9.76 -13.26 7.79
C CYS A 128 -9.25 -13.60 6.39
N ALA A 129 -8.19 -12.93 5.96
CA ALA A 129 -7.46 -13.14 4.73
C ALA A 129 -6.05 -12.56 4.86
N VAL A 130 -5.12 -13.01 4.03
CA VAL A 130 -3.77 -12.47 3.91
C VAL A 130 -3.43 -12.17 2.45
N ARG A 131 -2.42 -11.34 2.21
CA ARG A 131 -2.05 -10.94 0.86
C ARG A 131 -1.67 -12.11 -0.04
N GLY A 132 -0.93 -13.09 0.49
CA GLY A 132 -0.48 -14.22 -0.33
C GLY A 132 -0.08 -15.45 0.45
N LYS A 133 0.26 -16.50 -0.29
CA LYS A 133 0.60 -17.83 0.25
C LYS A 133 1.86 -17.80 1.12
N LEU A 134 2.82 -16.91 0.83
CA LEU A 134 4.06 -16.83 1.60
C LEU A 134 3.80 -16.21 2.99
N THR A 135 2.92 -15.22 3.09
CA THR A 135 2.47 -14.70 4.40
C THR A 135 1.73 -15.76 5.19
N ARG A 136 0.86 -16.58 4.56
CA ARG A 136 0.20 -17.71 5.24
C ARG A 136 1.22 -18.69 5.78
N ALA A 137 2.17 -19.13 4.95
CA ALA A 137 3.22 -20.05 5.37
C ALA A 137 4.09 -19.49 6.52
N TYR A 138 4.39 -18.18 6.47
CA TYR A 138 5.10 -17.47 7.53
C TYR A 138 4.32 -17.51 8.87
N LEU A 139 3.00 -17.30 8.84
CA LEU A 139 2.14 -17.34 10.03
C LEU A 139 2.03 -18.77 10.60
N GLN A 140 1.84 -19.75 9.74
CA GLN A 140 1.76 -21.17 10.13
C GLN A 140 3.05 -21.68 10.79
N LYS A 141 4.23 -21.26 10.31
CA LYS A 141 5.51 -21.55 10.95
C LYS A 141 5.62 -21.02 12.39
N GLN A 142 4.81 -20.01 12.73
CA GLN A 142 4.72 -19.45 14.09
C GLN A 142 3.54 -20.02 14.89
N GLY A 143 2.91 -21.10 14.41
CA GLY A 143 1.76 -21.72 15.05
C GLY A 143 0.47 -20.93 14.99
N ILE A 144 0.36 -19.95 14.05
CA ILE A 144 -0.81 -19.12 13.89
C ILE A 144 -1.68 -19.68 12.77
N ASP A 145 -2.93 -20.02 13.11
CA ASP A 145 -3.91 -20.45 12.12
C ASP A 145 -4.27 -19.31 11.14
N CYS A 146 -4.32 -19.65 9.85
CA CYS A 146 -4.55 -18.70 8.78
C CYS A 146 -5.33 -19.35 7.64
N PRO A 147 -6.50 -18.81 7.26
CA PRO A 147 -7.31 -19.37 6.19
C PRO A 147 -6.60 -19.28 4.81
N GLU A 148 -7.03 -20.10 3.87
CA GLU A 148 -6.56 -20.07 2.47
C GLU A 148 -7.30 -19.04 1.63
N ILE A 149 -7.39 -17.81 2.15
CA ILE A 149 -8.01 -16.69 1.48
C ILE A 149 -6.94 -15.63 1.25
N TYR A 150 -6.71 -15.30 -0.01
CA TYR A 150 -5.61 -14.46 -0.45
C TYR A 150 -6.11 -13.23 -1.20
N GLY A 151 -5.33 -12.16 -1.18
CA GLY A 151 -5.53 -10.94 -1.93
C GLY A 151 -5.28 -9.68 -1.08
N ASP A 152 -4.87 -8.63 -1.75
CA ASP A 152 -4.78 -7.30 -1.17
C ASP A 152 -6.09 -6.55 -1.46
N PRO A 153 -6.75 -5.91 -0.48
CA PRO A 153 -7.99 -5.19 -0.71
C PRO A 153 -7.90 -4.06 -1.75
N ALA A 154 -6.72 -3.59 -2.10
CA ALA A 154 -6.55 -2.66 -3.21
C ALA A 154 -6.98 -3.25 -4.57
N LEU A 155 -7.09 -4.58 -4.68
CA LEU A 155 -7.69 -5.25 -5.85
C LEU A 155 -9.18 -4.94 -6.02
N LEU A 156 -9.85 -4.42 -4.98
CA LEU A 156 -11.26 -4.02 -5.03
C LEU A 156 -11.47 -2.62 -5.60
N LEU A 157 -10.40 -1.85 -5.86
CA LEU A 157 -10.50 -0.48 -6.38
C LEU A 157 -11.36 -0.34 -7.65
N PRO A 158 -11.32 -1.26 -8.64
CA PRO A 158 -12.18 -1.15 -9.82
C PRO A 158 -13.68 -1.24 -9.51
N PHE A 159 -14.09 -1.85 -8.39
CA PHE A 159 -15.50 -1.84 -7.95
C PHE A 159 -15.94 -0.50 -7.35
N LEU A 160 -14.98 0.36 -6.97
CA LEU A 160 -15.20 1.63 -6.30
C LEU A 160 -15.00 2.83 -7.22
N TYR A 161 -14.09 2.73 -8.15
CA TYR A 161 -13.70 3.80 -9.04
C TYR A 161 -13.28 3.27 -10.41
N GLN A 162 -14.11 3.52 -11.43
CA GLN A 162 -13.88 3.11 -12.82
C GLN A 162 -13.92 4.31 -13.76
N PRO A 163 -12.90 5.17 -13.77
CA PRO A 163 -12.89 6.30 -14.68
C PRO A 163 -12.63 5.85 -16.12
N VAL A 164 -13.35 6.46 -17.05
CA VAL A 164 -13.06 6.29 -18.49
C VAL A 164 -11.99 7.29 -18.87
N ARG A 165 -10.79 6.81 -19.19
CA ARG A 165 -9.64 7.63 -19.58
C ARG A 165 -9.04 7.16 -20.91
N LYS A 166 -8.65 8.09 -21.76
CA LYS A 166 -7.87 7.80 -22.97
C LYS A 166 -6.41 7.59 -22.60
N LYS A 167 -5.73 6.68 -23.27
CA LYS A 167 -4.29 6.49 -23.15
C LYS A 167 -3.58 7.76 -23.65
N LYS A 168 -2.71 8.31 -22.81
CA LYS A 168 -1.94 9.52 -23.07
C LYS A 168 -0.44 9.27 -23.07
N HIS A 169 -0.01 8.26 -22.30
CA HIS A 169 1.40 7.97 -22.08
C HIS A 169 1.72 6.54 -22.48
N LYS A 170 2.88 6.35 -23.11
CA LYS A 170 3.36 5.01 -23.46
C LYS A 170 3.70 4.20 -22.22
N ILE A 171 4.28 4.85 -21.20
CA ILE A 171 4.67 4.20 -19.96
C ILE A 171 4.53 5.15 -18.77
N GLY A 172 3.96 4.64 -17.67
CA GLY A 172 4.00 5.25 -16.35
C GLY A 172 5.07 4.59 -15.48
N ILE A 173 5.85 5.41 -14.78
CA ILE A 173 6.90 4.95 -13.87
C ILE A 173 6.49 5.30 -12.45
N MET A 174 6.29 4.26 -11.62
CA MET A 174 5.84 4.40 -10.25
C MET A 174 6.89 3.85 -9.29
N LEU A 175 7.67 4.75 -8.71
CA LEU A 175 8.80 4.39 -7.88
C LEU A 175 8.40 4.30 -6.40
N HIS A 176 9.01 3.34 -5.70
CA HIS A 176 8.99 3.33 -4.24
C HIS A 176 9.66 4.60 -3.69
N THR A 177 9.26 5.05 -2.52
CA THR A 177 9.79 6.30 -1.91
C THR A 177 11.31 6.34 -1.81
N ARG A 178 11.98 5.20 -1.66
CA ARG A 178 13.45 5.09 -1.65
C ARG A 178 14.09 5.26 -3.00
N ASP A 179 13.37 4.86 -4.06
CA ASP A 179 13.87 4.90 -5.43
C ASP A 179 13.52 6.20 -6.14
N LYS A 180 12.81 7.11 -5.46
CA LYS A 180 12.25 8.33 -6.04
C LYS A 180 13.29 9.20 -6.73
N GLU A 181 14.50 9.28 -6.17
CA GLU A 181 15.61 10.07 -6.70
C GLU A 181 16.64 9.22 -7.45
N ASN A 182 16.29 8.00 -7.88
CA ASN A 182 17.21 7.13 -8.59
C ASN A 182 17.53 7.67 -9.99
N GLU A 183 18.80 7.99 -10.23
CA GLU A 183 19.28 8.62 -11.45
C GLU A 183 19.26 7.68 -12.67
N LEU A 184 19.40 6.37 -12.48
CA LEU A 184 19.40 5.42 -13.61
C LEU A 184 18.11 5.49 -14.40
N ILE A 185 16.97 5.41 -13.70
CA ILE A 185 15.65 5.46 -14.34
C ILE A 185 15.37 6.84 -14.95
N ARG A 186 15.79 7.92 -14.28
CA ARG A 186 15.61 9.29 -14.77
C ARG A 186 16.39 9.52 -16.06
N GLN A 187 17.64 9.07 -16.10
CA GLN A 187 18.48 9.18 -17.29
C GLN A 187 17.99 8.29 -18.42
N MET A 188 17.54 7.06 -18.10
CA MET A 188 16.95 6.14 -19.07
C MET A 188 15.74 6.79 -19.77
N VAL A 189 14.81 7.38 -18.99
CA VAL A 189 13.64 8.07 -19.52
C VAL A 189 14.03 9.32 -20.33
N LYS A 190 14.97 10.11 -19.82
CA LYS A 190 15.43 11.33 -20.52
C LYS A 190 16.09 11.03 -21.87
N LYS A 191 16.82 9.92 -22.00
CA LYS A 191 17.46 9.46 -23.25
C LYS A 191 16.45 8.87 -24.23
N ALA A 192 15.29 8.46 -23.76
CA ALA A 192 14.30 7.80 -24.60
C ALA A 192 13.38 8.83 -25.28
N VAL A 193 13.14 8.64 -26.58
CA VAL A 193 12.12 9.41 -27.32
C VAL A 193 10.77 8.73 -27.11
N VAL A 194 10.30 8.69 -25.85
CA VAL A 194 9.06 8.01 -25.47
C VAL A 194 8.25 8.90 -24.56
N ASN A 195 6.93 8.96 -24.78
CA ASN A 195 6.03 9.67 -23.90
C ASN A 195 5.86 8.90 -22.58
N ALA A 196 6.71 9.22 -21.61
CA ALA A 196 6.75 8.62 -20.29
C ALA A 196 6.34 9.63 -19.21
N ILE A 197 5.68 9.16 -18.14
CA ILE A 197 5.30 9.96 -16.98
C ILE A 197 5.77 9.30 -15.68
N PHE A 198 6.29 10.11 -14.74
CA PHE A 198 6.50 9.66 -13.37
C PHE A 198 5.22 9.88 -12.56
N ILE A 199 4.74 8.82 -11.90
CA ILE A 199 3.56 8.85 -11.03
C ILE A 199 4.05 8.91 -9.59
N ASP A 200 3.86 10.07 -8.94
CA ASP A 200 4.29 10.29 -7.56
C ASP A 200 3.29 9.63 -6.59
N ILE A 201 3.81 8.79 -5.69
CA ILE A 201 3.04 8.08 -4.66
C ILE A 201 3.00 8.83 -3.32
N VAL A 202 3.63 10.00 -3.24
CA VAL A 202 3.70 10.83 -2.04
C VAL A 202 3.01 12.16 -2.24
N ASN A 203 3.35 12.87 -3.33
CA ASN A 203 2.79 14.19 -3.61
C ASN A 203 1.61 14.03 -4.59
N TYR A 204 0.44 13.70 -4.06
CA TYR A 204 -0.81 13.64 -4.80
C TYR A 204 -1.88 14.40 -4.00
N ASP A 205 -2.83 15.00 -4.68
CA ASP A 205 -3.94 15.77 -4.08
C ASP A 205 -5.11 14.85 -3.67
N ARG A 206 -5.48 13.92 -4.54
CA ARG A 206 -6.55 12.95 -4.34
C ARG A 206 -6.09 11.57 -4.77
N TRP A 207 -6.54 10.54 -4.05
CA TRP A 207 -6.16 9.15 -4.35
C TRP A 207 -6.59 8.71 -5.76
N GLU A 208 -7.72 9.24 -6.25
CA GLU A 208 -8.23 8.99 -7.60
C GLU A 208 -7.26 9.50 -8.67
N SER A 209 -6.57 10.62 -8.41
CA SER A 209 -5.63 11.20 -9.39
C SER A 209 -4.45 10.27 -9.69
N VAL A 210 -4.03 9.46 -8.72
CA VAL A 210 -2.98 8.44 -8.93
C VAL A 210 -3.51 7.33 -9.85
N ILE A 211 -4.74 6.87 -9.63
CA ILE A 211 -5.39 5.86 -10.48
C ILE A 211 -5.61 6.40 -11.89
N ASP A 212 -6.10 7.62 -12.03
CA ASP A 212 -6.27 8.27 -13.33
C ASP A 212 -4.98 8.24 -14.15
N ARG A 213 -3.85 8.60 -13.54
CA ARG A 213 -2.54 8.57 -14.19
C ARG A 213 -2.10 7.16 -14.57
N ILE A 214 -2.39 6.16 -13.74
CA ILE A 214 -2.09 4.75 -14.06
C ILE A 214 -2.91 4.31 -15.28
N ILE A 215 -4.21 4.62 -15.31
CA ILE A 215 -5.10 4.24 -16.42
C ILE A 215 -4.75 4.98 -17.71
N GLU A 216 -4.25 6.21 -17.65
CA GLU A 216 -3.80 6.98 -18.79
C GLU A 216 -2.50 6.44 -19.43
N CYS A 217 -1.81 5.47 -18.80
CA CYS A 217 -0.63 4.82 -19.36
C CYS A 217 -0.99 3.53 -20.09
N GLU A 218 -0.27 3.21 -21.19
CA GLU A 218 -0.42 1.91 -21.86
C GLU A 218 0.16 0.78 -20.99
N CYS A 219 1.26 1.06 -20.24
CA CYS A 219 1.84 0.14 -19.28
C CYS A 219 2.48 0.88 -18.10
N ILE A 220 2.80 0.12 -17.04
CA ILE A 220 3.40 0.62 -15.80
C ILE A 220 4.71 -0.13 -15.50
N ALA A 221 5.78 0.61 -15.24
CA ALA A 221 6.98 0.07 -14.59
C ALA A 221 7.00 0.50 -13.14
N SER A 222 7.06 -0.44 -12.20
CA SER A 222 6.97 -0.09 -10.78
C SER A 222 7.98 -0.82 -9.90
N SER A 223 8.67 -0.06 -9.05
CA SER A 223 9.39 -0.56 -7.88
C SER A 223 8.57 -0.44 -6.59
N SER A 224 7.33 0.08 -6.68
CA SER A 224 6.36 0.06 -5.59
C SER A 224 5.42 -1.13 -5.73
N LEU A 225 5.23 -1.89 -4.64
CA LEU A 225 4.30 -3.01 -4.65
C LEU A 225 2.87 -2.57 -5.03
N HIS A 226 2.37 -1.48 -4.47
CA HIS A 226 1.02 -1.02 -4.78
C HIS A 226 0.88 -0.45 -6.20
N GLY A 227 1.97 -0.01 -6.81
CA GLY A 227 1.97 0.30 -8.24
C GLY A 227 1.64 -0.92 -9.11
N LEU A 228 2.17 -2.09 -8.75
CA LEU A 228 1.86 -3.36 -9.41
C LEU A 228 0.45 -3.82 -9.09
N ILE A 229 0.04 -3.82 -7.80
CA ILE A 229 -1.29 -4.25 -7.36
C ILE A 229 -2.39 -3.45 -8.07
N VAL A 230 -2.26 -2.13 -8.11
CA VAL A 230 -3.26 -1.27 -8.74
C VAL A 230 -3.26 -1.44 -10.26
N ALA A 231 -2.09 -1.55 -10.89
CA ALA A 231 -2.02 -1.83 -12.32
C ALA A 231 -2.67 -3.19 -12.65
N ASP A 232 -2.42 -4.24 -11.86
CA ASP A 232 -3.06 -5.55 -12.01
C ASP A 232 -4.58 -5.45 -11.82
N ALA A 233 -5.06 -4.72 -10.82
CA ALA A 233 -6.49 -4.53 -10.56
C ALA A 233 -7.22 -3.91 -11.76
N TYR A 234 -6.61 -2.93 -12.41
CA TYR A 234 -7.16 -2.27 -13.60
C TYR A 234 -6.74 -2.94 -14.92
N LYS A 235 -6.11 -4.12 -14.86
CA LYS A 235 -5.64 -4.88 -16.03
C LYS A 235 -4.72 -4.09 -16.95
N ILE A 236 -3.91 -3.20 -16.38
CA ILE A 236 -2.89 -2.44 -17.09
C ILE A 236 -1.60 -3.27 -17.13
N PRO A 237 -1.01 -3.53 -18.32
CA PRO A 237 0.28 -4.20 -18.44
C PRO A 237 1.30 -3.57 -17.52
N ASN A 238 2.05 -4.41 -16.79
CA ASN A 238 3.01 -3.87 -15.85
C ASN A 238 4.23 -4.78 -15.64
N VAL A 239 5.34 -4.17 -15.29
CA VAL A 239 6.60 -4.84 -14.97
C VAL A 239 7.11 -4.43 -13.59
N TRP A 240 7.53 -5.41 -12.82
CA TRP A 240 8.23 -5.19 -11.57
C TRP A 240 9.69 -4.84 -11.86
N ILE A 241 10.10 -3.63 -11.47
CA ILE A 241 11.48 -3.15 -11.61
C ILE A 241 12.18 -3.04 -10.25
N ARG A 242 13.51 -3.21 -10.23
CA ARG A 242 14.37 -2.93 -9.07
C ARG A 242 15.68 -2.31 -9.49
N PHE A 243 16.34 -1.64 -8.54
CA PHE A 243 17.63 -0.98 -8.70
C PHE A 243 18.67 -1.65 -7.81
N GLY A 244 19.87 -1.92 -8.36
CA GLY A 244 20.98 -2.52 -7.63
C GLY A 244 20.65 -3.87 -6.98
N ASP A 245 21.52 -4.28 -6.07
CA ASP A 245 21.38 -5.50 -5.28
C ASP A 245 20.81 -5.24 -3.87
N ASP A 246 20.09 -4.14 -3.70
CA ASP A 246 19.53 -3.74 -2.40
C ASP A 246 18.57 -4.80 -1.87
N THR A 247 19.06 -5.58 -0.90
CA THR A 247 18.31 -6.63 -0.20
C THR A 247 17.52 -6.10 0.98
N PHE A 248 17.67 -4.82 1.33
CA PHE A 248 17.08 -4.24 2.55
C PHE A 248 15.56 -4.36 2.62
N GLU A 249 14.87 -4.28 1.51
CA GLU A 249 13.42 -4.53 1.42
C GLU A 249 13.10 -5.79 0.64
N GLY A 250 13.79 -6.86 0.80
CA GLY A 250 13.54 -8.19 0.25
C GLY A 250 12.47 -8.30 -0.85
N GLU A 251 12.54 -9.31 -1.62
CA GLU A 251 11.56 -9.59 -2.69
C GLU A 251 10.28 -10.22 -2.14
N PHE A 252 10.31 -10.61 -0.85
CA PHE A 252 9.24 -11.36 -0.19
C PHE A 252 7.86 -10.74 -0.40
N LYS A 253 7.70 -9.43 -0.19
CA LYS A 253 6.39 -8.77 -0.30
C LYS A 253 5.78 -8.84 -1.71
N TYR A 254 6.62 -8.85 -2.75
CA TYR A 254 6.18 -8.96 -4.15
C TYR A 254 5.81 -10.42 -4.48
N LEU A 255 6.70 -11.35 -4.16
CA LEU A 255 6.48 -12.78 -4.37
C LEU A 255 5.27 -13.28 -3.57
N ASP A 256 5.07 -12.75 -2.36
CA ASP A 256 3.88 -13.03 -1.57
C ASP A 256 2.60 -12.59 -2.29
N TYR A 257 2.54 -11.35 -2.76
CA TYR A 257 1.41 -10.87 -3.56
C TYR A 257 1.20 -11.72 -4.81
N PHE A 258 2.24 -11.95 -5.60
CA PHE A 258 2.16 -12.76 -6.82
C PHE A 258 1.62 -14.17 -6.56
N SER A 259 2.04 -14.79 -5.46
CA SER A 259 1.56 -16.11 -5.05
C SER A 259 0.06 -16.12 -4.70
N GLY A 260 -0.46 -15.00 -4.18
CA GLY A 260 -1.85 -14.85 -3.79
C GLY A 260 -2.80 -14.67 -4.98
N VAL A 261 -2.32 -14.04 -6.06
CA VAL A 261 -3.13 -13.75 -7.27
C VAL A 261 -2.78 -14.63 -8.47
N GLY A 262 -1.95 -15.66 -8.28
CA GLY A 262 -1.57 -16.58 -9.35
C GLY A 262 -0.61 -15.99 -10.40
N ARG A 263 0.02 -14.85 -10.13
CA ARG A 263 0.99 -14.23 -11.05
C ARG A 263 2.28 -15.03 -11.09
N LYS A 264 2.77 -15.33 -12.30
CA LYS A 264 3.94 -16.21 -12.50
C LYS A 264 5.29 -15.49 -12.41
N THR A 265 5.33 -14.19 -12.26
CA THR A 265 6.56 -13.39 -12.12
C THR A 265 7.36 -13.85 -10.90
N LYS A 266 8.62 -14.19 -11.08
CA LYS A 266 9.51 -14.67 -10.00
C LYS A 266 10.62 -13.68 -9.67
N GLU A 267 11.02 -12.87 -10.64
CA GLU A 267 12.15 -11.95 -10.54
C GLU A 267 11.79 -10.57 -11.12
N PRO A 268 12.38 -9.50 -10.58
CA PRO A 268 12.24 -8.16 -11.13
C PRO A 268 13.10 -7.97 -12.38
N LEU A 269 12.72 -7.06 -13.26
CA LEU A 269 13.64 -6.46 -14.21
C LEU A 269 14.59 -5.54 -13.43
N ARG A 270 15.87 -5.89 -13.39
CA ARG A 270 16.90 -5.06 -12.72
C ARG A 270 17.33 -3.93 -13.64
N ILE A 271 17.13 -2.70 -13.18
CA ILE A 271 17.54 -1.50 -13.90
C ILE A 271 19.03 -1.24 -13.63
N THR A 272 19.82 -1.28 -14.67
CA THR A 272 21.27 -1.04 -14.67
C THR A 272 21.63 0.08 -15.66
N ASN A 273 22.90 0.44 -15.77
CA ASN A 273 23.37 1.42 -16.76
C ASN A 273 23.16 0.98 -18.23
N SER A 274 23.06 -0.33 -18.48
CA SER A 274 22.81 -0.90 -19.81
C SER A 274 21.32 -1.06 -20.12
N THR A 275 20.45 -0.98 -19.14
CA THR A 275 18.99 -1.14 -19.35
C THR A 275 18.43 0.06 -20.11
N THR A 276 17.63 -0.20 -21.12
CA THR A 276 16.95 0.80 -21.93
C THR A 276 15.44 0.83 -21.65
N ILE A 277 14.77 1.91 -22.02
CA ILE A 277 13.30 1.98 -21.94
C ILE A 277 12.63 0.92 -22.84
N LYS A 278 13.29 0.52 -23.94
CA LYS A 278 12.80 -0.53 -24.82
C LYS A 278 12.74 -1.87 -24.09
N ASP A 279 13.74 -2.21 -23.29
CA ASP A 279 13.76 -3.45 -22.50
C ASP A 279 12.60 -3.47 -21.50
N VAL A 280 12.29 -2.32 -20.88
CA VAL A 280 11.15 -2.19 -19.96
C VAL A 280 9.82 -2.37 -20.70
N LEU A 281 9.67 -1.75 -21.87
CA LEU A 281 8.44 -1.86 -22.68
C LEU A 281 8.25 -3.29 -23.19
N GLU A 282 9.30 -3.97 -23.59
CA GLU A 282 9.28 -5.37 -24.04
C GLU A 282 8.80 -6.29 -22.92
N GLN A 283 9.25 -6.09 -21.68
CA GLN A 283 8.73 -6.84 -20.53
C GLN A 283 7.23 -6.56 -20.27
N CYS A 284 6.76 -5.36 -20.53
CA CYS A 284 5.35 -5.04 -20.43
C CYS A 284 4.50 -5.77 -21.50
N VAL A 285 5.03 -6.02 -22.69
CA VAL A 285 4.32 -6.80 -23.73
C VAL A 285 4.12 -8.25 -23.30
N HIS A 286 5.04 -8.82 -22.53
CA HIS A 286 4.95 -10.19 -22.00
C HIS A 286 4.06 -10.30 -20.75
N TYR A 287 3.46 -9.21 -20.29
CA TYR A 287 2.54 -9.24 -19.16
C TYR A 287 1.29 -10.06 -19.45
N THR A 288 0.98 -10.94 -18.53
CA THR A 288 -0.28 -11.69 -18.55
C THR A 288 -1.15 -11.14 -17.42
N PRO A 289 -2.38 -10.64 -17.72
CA PRO A 289 -3.31 -10.21 -16.70
C PRO A 289 -3.56 -11.31 -15.66
N ILE A 290 -3.70 -10.91 -14.40
CA ILE A 290 -4.09 -11.84 -13.34
C ILE A 290 -5.54 -12.29 -13.57
N ASP A 291 -5.79 -13.58 -13.34
CA ASP A 291 -7.12 -14.15 -13.24
C ASP A 291 -7.46 -14.32 -11.75
N TYR A 292 -7.94 -13.22 -11.14
CA TYR A 292 -8.20 -13.16 -9.72
C TYR A 292 -9.68 -12.90 -9.44
N ASP A 293 -10.31 -13.87 -8.73
CA ASP A 293 -11.66 -13.72 -8.20
C ASP A 293 -11.62 -13.17 -6.77
N ALA A 294 -12.17 -11.98 -6.60
CA ALA A 294 -12.22 -11.29 -5.30
C ALA A 294 -13.33 -11.82 -4.36
N THR A 295 -14.15 -12.77 -4.78
CA THR A 295 -15.33 -13.23 -4.04
C THR A 295 -14.97 -13.68 -2.62
N LEU A 296 -13.96 -14.54 -2.47
CA LEU A 296 -13.55 -15.02 -1.15
C LEU A 296 -12.96 -13.89 -0.28
N LEU A 297 -12.23 -12.98 -0.86
CA LEU A 297 -11.71 -11.81 -0.15
C LEU A 297 -12.86 -10.94 0.37
N ILE A 298 -13.86 -10.67 -0.45
CA ILE A 298 -15.07 -9.90 -0.10
C ILE A 298 -15.84 -10.62 1.02
N GLN A 299 -16.11 -11.91 0.88
CA GLN A 299 -16.86 -12.70 1.86
C GLN A 299 -16.15 -12.82 3.21
N SER A 300 -14.82 -12.83 3.22
CA SER A 300 -14.01 -12.90 4.44
C SER A 300 -13.89 -11.57 5.18
N CYS A 301 -14.45 -10.48 4.64
CA CYS A 301 -14.34 -9.16 5.25
C CYS A 301 -14.91 -9.15 6.67
N PRO A 302 -14.17 -8.64 7.68
CA PRO A 302 -14.60 -8.67 9.08
C PRO A 302 -15.68 -7.64 9.45
N PHE A 303 -16.14 -6.85 8.49
CA PHE A 303 -17.21 -5.86 8.64
C PHE A 303 -18.07 -5.84 7.38
N LYS A 304 -19.30 -5.33 7.53
CA LYS A 304 -20.20 -5.17 6.37
C LYS A 304 -19.61 -4.12 5.43
N ILE A 305 -19.45 -4.52 4.17
CA ILE A 305 -19.00 -3.64 3.08
C ILE A 305 -20.17 -3.36 2.14
N LYS A 306 -20.11 -2.21 1.50
CA LYS A 306 -21.05 -1.76 0.48
C LYS A 306 -20.28 -1.37 -0.76
N PHE A 307 -20.80 -1.74 -1.92
CA PHE A 307 -20.26 -1.25 -3.17
C PHE A 307 -21.17 -0.16 -3.73
N PRO A 308 -20.61 0.91 -4.32
CA PRO A 308 -21.42 1.96 -4.95
C PRO A 308 -22.41 1.38 -5.96
N GLY A 309 -23.68 1.75 -5.87
CA GLY A 309 -24.72 1.30 -6.80
C GLY A 309 -25.43 -0.02 -6.46
N GLN A 310 -25.10 -0.67 -5.34
CA GLN A 310 -25.81 -1.89 -4.89
C GLN A 310 -27.00 -1.62 -3.92
N ASP A 311 -27.25 -0.36 -3.59
CA ASP A 311 -28.43 0.05 -2.81
C ASP A 311 -29.64 0.33 -3.75
N LYS A 312 -30.02 -0.65 -4.59
CA LYS A 312 -31.28 -0.63 -5.32
C LYS A 312 -32.07 -1.90 -5.07
#